data_b6c8a74d61f87048998e6b85d5649b11
#
_entry.id   b6c8a74d61f87048998e6b85d5649b11
#
_cell.length_a   1.000
_cell.length_b   1.000
_cell.length_c   1.000
_cell.angle_alpha   90.00
_cell.angle_beta   90.00
_cell.angle_gamma   90.00
#
_symmetry.space_group_name_H-M   'P 1'
#
loop_
_entity.id
_entity.type
_entity.pdbx_description
1 polymer ?
#
loop_
_entity_poly.entity_id
_entity_poly.type
_entity_poly.pdbx_seq_one_letter_code
_entity_poly.pdbx_strand_id
1 'polypeptide(L)'
;GGAFKKLDAYFLVGYSAGINREMKLLPGTGEARKDKYIALAHYSRKYGYAFLEVFSCLELLKLLDLKENIALMSGETAEMLFPTPFEDCVAKYSGLYAVDRNIIYALAKAESLFKQNAVSSAGASGLMQLMPSTARGIARGLRLEDYDLTDPCTSIQLGAKYISGLLKEFKGNYQYAVAAYNAGAGNVNKWKDRYKNEDMDYFTEFTPFIETRYY
;
A
#
# COMPACT_ATOMS: atom_id res chain seq x y z
N GLY A 1 -23.56 -11.14 -17.85
CA GLY A 1 -24.41 -10.25 -18.56
C GLY A 1 -23.72 -9.03 -19.16
N GLY A 2 -24.54 -8.11 -19.69
CA GLY A 2 -24.04 -6.93 -20.41
C GLY A 2 -23.19 -5.96 -19.62
N ALA A 3 -23.42 -5.83 -18.31
CA ALA A 3 -22.67 -4.90 -17.44
C ALA A 3 -21.18 -5.27 -17.33
N PHE A 4 -20.86 -6.55 -17.24
CA PHE A 4 -19.47 -7.01 -17.17
C PHE A 4 -18.69 -6.87 -18.48
N LYS A 5 -19.37 -6.94 -19.65
CA LYS A 5 -18.73 -6.67 -20.95
C LYS A 5 -18.29 -5.20 -21.08
N LYS A 6 -19.09 -4.26 -20.56
CA LYS A 6 -18.72 -2.85 -20.54
C LYS A 6 -17.55 -2.59 -19.58
N LEU A 7 -17.57 -3.24 -18.43
CA LEU A 7 -16.50 -3.14 -17.43
C LEU A 7 -15.17 -3.62 -18.02
N ASP A 8 -15.16 -4.79 -18.69
CA ASP A 8 -13.99 -5.33 -19.39
C ASP A 8 -13.42 -4.34 -20.43
N ALA A 9 -14.30 -3.72 -21.24
CA ALA A 9 -13.88 -2.72 -22.21
C ALA A 9 -13.29 -1.46 -21.58
N TYR A 10 -13.86 -0.99 -20.47
CA TYR A 10 -13.34 0.19 -19.77
C TYR A 10 -11.99 -0.07 -19.09
N PHE A 11 -11.79 -1.26 -18.54
CA PHE A 11 -10.48 -1.67 -18.03
C PHE A 11 -9.45 -1.77 -19.15
N LEU A 12 -9.81 -2.35 -20.30
CA LEU A 12 -8.92 -2.49 -21.45
C LEU A 12 -8.38 -1.15 -21.96
N VAL A 13 -9.23 -0.11 -21.98
CA VAL A 13 -8.84 1.23 -22.47
C VAL A 13 -8.43 2.21 -21.37
N GLY A 14 -8.35 1.76 -20.12
CA GLY A 14 -7.96 2.62 -19.00
C GLY A 14 -8.98 3.69 -18.64
N TYR A 15 -10.28 3.52 -19.00
CA TYR A 15 -11.30 4.54 -18.76
C TYR A 15 -11.84 4.49 -17.33
N SER A 16 -11.09 5.08 -16.39
CA SER A 16 -11.39 5.06 -14.96
C SER A 16 -12.76 5.66 -14.58
N ALA A 17 -13.20 6.70 -15.27
CA ALA A 17 -14.54 7.27 -15.04
C ALA A 17 -15.65 6.30 -15.43
N GLY A 18 -15.48 5.52 -16.51
CA GLY A 18 -16.37 4.45 -16.92
C GLY A 18 -16.42 3.32 -15.90
N ILE A 19 -15.26 2.86 -15.43
CA ILE A 19 -15.14 1.84 -14.39
C ILE A 19 -15.91 2.30 -13.14
N ASN A 20 -15.64 3.49 -12.64
CA ASN A 20 -16.30 4.04 -11.46
C ASN A 20 -17.82 4.16 -11.63
N ARG A 21 -18.29 4.54 -12.82
CA ARG A 21 -19.74 4.63 -13.14
C ARG A 21 -20.40 3.26 -13.11
N GLU A 22 -19.86 2.27 -13.81
CA GLU A 22 -20.42 0.92 -13.81
C GLU A 22 -20.37 0.29 -12.42
N MET A 23 -19.32 0.57 -11.65
CA MET A 23 -19.22 0.16 -10.24
C MET A 23 -20.38 0.67 -9.38
N LYS A 24 -20.79 1.93 -9.55
CA LYS A 24 -21.92 2.52 -8.84
C LYS A 24 -23.27 1.94 -9.25
N LEU A 25 -23.40 1.51 -10.51
CA LEU A 25 -24.63 0.94 -11.05
C LEU A 25 -24.86 -0.52 -10.67
N LEU A 26 -23.81 -1.24 -10.25
CA LEU A 26 -23.93 -2.62 -9.82
C LEU A 26 -24.63 -2.71 -8.44
N PRO A 27 -25.45 -3.75 -8.19
CA PRO A 27 -26.21 -3.88 -6.96
C PRO A 27 -25.35 -3.79 -5.70
N GLY A 28 -25.82 -3.08 -4.68
CA GLY A 28 -25.11 -2.81 -3.45
C GLY A 28 -25.32 -3.82 -2.32
N THR A 29 -26.17 -4.86 -2.49
CA THR A 29 -26.57 -5.79 -1.41
C THR A 29 -26.61 -7.25 -1.87
N GLY A 30 -26.51 -8.18 -0.90
CA GLY A 30 -26.64 -9.62 -1.10
C GLY A 30 -25.60 -10.26 -1.99
N GLU A 31 -25.94 -11.37 -2.65
CA GLU A 31 -25.06 -12.12 -3.55
C GLU A 31 -24.59 -11.27 -4.75
N ALA A 32 -25.43 -10.40 -5.29
CA ALA A 32 -25.04 -9.49 -6.37
C ALA A 32 -23.89 -8.54 -5.98
N ARG A 33 -23.75 -8.23 -4.68
CA ARG A 33 -22.60 -7.46 -4.18
C ARG A 33 -21.33 -8.30 -4.19
N LYS A 34 -21.40 -9.58 -3.85
CA LYS A 34 -20.25 -10.50 -3.94
C LYS A 34 -19.79 -10.66 -5.39
N ASP A 35 -20.73 -10.96 -6.30
CA ASP A 35 -20.43 -11.10 -7.75
C ASP A 35 -19.75 -9.86 -8.32
N LYS A 36 -20.16 -8.69 -7.87
CA LYS A 36 -19.53 -7.41 -8.23
C LYS A 36 -18.05 -7.39 -7.86
N TYR A 37 -17.70 -7.70 -6.60
CA TYR A 37 -16.31 -7.65 -6.16
C TYR A 37 -15.47 -8.78 -6.75
N ILE A 38 -16.06 -9.95 -7.00
CA ILE A 38 -15.40 -11.05 -7.73
C ILE A 38 -15.02 -10.58 -9.14
N ALA A 39 -15.97 -9.98 -9.86
CA ALA A 39 -15.71 -9.49 -11.22
C ALA A 39 -14.66 -8.38 -11.23
N LEU A 40 -14.74 -7.45 -10.25
CA LEU A 40 -13.76 -6.38 -10.13
C LEU A 40 -12.35 -6.90 -9.85
N ALA A 41 -12.20 -7.81 -8.91
CA ALA A 41 -10.93 -8.42 -8.59
C ALA A 41 -10.34 -9.12 -9.83
N HIS A 42 -11.16 -9.91 -10.54
CA HIS A 42 -10.74 -10.60 -11.75
C HIS A 42 -10.27 -9.65 -12.86
N TYR A 43 -11.08 -8.64 -13.21
CA TYR A 43 -10.70 -7.68 -14.25
C TYR A 43 -9.54 -6.79 -13.83
N SER A 44 -9.48 -6.40 -12.56
CA SER A 44 -8.37 -5.60 -12.06
C SER A 44 -7.05 -6.36 -12.16
N ARG A 45 -7.01 -7.64 -11.79
CA ARG A 45 -5.85 -8.51 -11.95
C ARG A 45 -5.46 -8.65 -13.43
N LYS A 46 -6.44 -8.96 -14.29
CA LYS A 46 -6.23 -9.13 -15.75
C LYS A 46 -5.57 -7.91 -16.40
N TYR A 47 -5.91 -6.71 -15.94
CA TYR A 47 -5.44 -5.45 -16.53
C TYR A 47 -4.44 -4.68 -15.69
N GLY A 48 -3.95 -5.26 -14.56
CA GLY A 48 -2.90 -4.67 -13.74
C GLY A 48 -3.32 -3.51 -12.84
N TYR A 49 -4.59 -3.43 -12.45
CA TYR A 49 -5.11 -2.40 -11.55
C TYR A 49 -5.00 -2.83 -10.08
N ALA A 50 -3.79 -2.89 -9.54
CA ALA A 50 -3.49 -3.43 -8.22
C ALA A 50 -4.35 -2.83 -7.08
N PHE A 51 -4.62 -1.52 -7.09
CA PHE A 51 -5.51 -0.90 -6.11
C PHE A 51 -6.91 -1.53 -6.10
N LEU A 52 -7.54 -1.65 -7.27
CA LEU A 52 -8.89 -2.21 -7.38
C LEU A 52 -8.92 -3.70 -7.08
N GLU A 53 -7.85 -4.43 -7.42
CA GLU A 53 -7.69 -5.84 -7.10
C GLU A 53 -7.69 -6.06 -5.59
N VAL A 54 -6.77 -5.42 -4.87
CA VAL A 54 -6.66 -5.52 -3.40
C VAL A 54 -7.93 -5.02 -2.71
N PHE A 55 -8.44 -3.85 -3.12
CA PHE A 55 -9.67 -3.28 -2.57
C PHE A 55 -10.85 -4.25 -2.70
N SER A 56 -11.04 -4.86 -3.88
CA SER A 56 -12.14 -5.78 -4.14
C SER A 56 -12.02 -7.06 -3.30
N CYS A 57 -10.80 -7.59 -3.16
CA CYS A 57 -10.54 -8.75 -2.30
C CYS A 57 -10.84 -8.44 -0.83
N LEU A 58 -10.40 -7.29 -0.32
CA LEU A 58 -10.69 -6.87 1.07
C LEU A 58 -12.19 -6.72 1.32
N GLU A 59 -12.94 -6.15 0.37
CA GLU A 59 -14.39 -6.04 0.49
C GLU A 59 -15.09 -7.42 0.44
N LEU A 60 -14.60 -8.36 -0.39
CA LEU A 60 -15.08 -9.75 -0.39
C LEU A 60 -14.83 -10.44 0.95
N LEU A 61 -13.63 -10.30 1.51
CA LEU A 61 -13.31 -10.88 2.81
C LEU A 61 -14.24 -10.37 3.92
N LYS A 62 -14.51 -9.06 3.93
CA LYS A 62 -15.48 -8.47 4.87
C LYS A 62 -16.90 -9.06 4.69
N LEU A 63 -17.34 -9.24 3.45
CA LEU A 63 -18.66 -9.80 3.14
C LEU A 63 -18.79 -11.27 3.51
N LEU A 64 -17.69 -12.00 3.53
CA LEU A 64 -17.61 -13.42 3.87
C LEU A 64 -17.23 -13.66 5.34
N ASP A 65 -16.97 -12.59 6.09
CA ASP A 65 -16.47 -12.64 7.48
C ASP A 65 -15.17 -13.45 7.65
N LEU A 66 -14.30 -13.38 6.61
CA LEU A 66 -13.06 -14.15 6.52
C LEU A 66 -11.79 -13.33 6.80
N LYS A 67 -11.90 -12.03 7.08
CA LYS A 67 -10.75 -11.11 7.18
C LYS A 67 -9.70 -11.51 8.23
N GLU A 68 -10.06 -12.29 9.23
CA GLU A 68 -9.15 -12.76 10.28
C GLU A 68 -8.48 -14.10 9.95
N ASN A 69 -8.87 -14.74 8.84
CA ASN A 69 -8.40 -16.07 8.45
C ASN A 69 -7.49 -16.04 7.21
N ILE A 70 -6.66 -15.01 7.05
CA ILE A 70 -5.76 -14.87 5.88
C ILE A 70 -4.87 -16.12 5.69
N ALA A 71 -4.45 -16.76 6.78
CA ALA A 71 -3.64 -17.98 6.73
C ALA A 71 -4.35 -19.19 6.11
N LEU A 72 -5.69 -19.18 6.02
CA LEU A 72 -6.51 -20.25 5.44
C LEU A 72 -6.88 -20.00 3.97
N MET A 73 -6.43 -18.89 3.40
CA MET A 73 -6.74 -18.55 2.01
C MET A 73 -5.97 -19.41 1.02
N SER A 74 -6.57 -19.65 -0.15
CA SER A 74 -5.87 -20.26 -1.26
C SER A 74 -4.70 -19.37 -1.72
N GLY A 75 -3.66 -19.98 -2.32
CA GLY A 75 -2.54 -19.24 -2.89
C GLY A 75 -2.99 -18.14 -3.87
N GLU A 76 -4.00 -18.42 -4.68
CA GLU A 76 -4.57 -17.46 -5.63
C GLU A 76 -5.18 -16.23 -4.93
N THR A 77 -5.93 -16.45 -3.85
CA THR A 77 -6.50 -15.34 -3.04
C THR A 77 -5.39 -14.52 -2.37
N ALA A 78 -4.35 -15.19 -1.87
CA ALA A 78 -3.19 -14.53 -1.29
C ALA A 78 -2.46 -13.66 -2.33
N GLU A 79 -2.23 -14.17 -3.55
CA GLU A 79 -1.64 -13.40 -4.65
C GLU A 79 -2.47 -12.17 -5.03
N MET A 80 -3.80 -12.26 -5.00
CA MET A 80 -4.68 -11.12 -5.27
C MET A 80 -4.65 -10.07 -4.15
N LEU A 81 -4.41 -10.48 -2.91
CA LEU A 81 -4.27 -9.57 -1.77
C LEU A 81 -2.88 -8.94 -1.68
N PHE A 82 -1.87 -9.61 -2.23
CA PHE A 82 -0.47 -9.19 -2.19
C PHE A 82 0.13 -9.14 -3.60
N PRO A 83 -0.47 -8.38 -4.53
CA PRO A 83 0.07 -8.21 -5.87
C PRO A 83 1.43 -7.50 -5.79
N THR A 84 2.26 -7.73 -6.80
CA THR A 84 3.59 -7.11 -6.92
C THR A 84 3.66 -6.14 -8.12
N PRO A 85 2.87 -5.05 -8.12
CA PRO A 85 2.89 -4.09 -9.23
C PRO A 85 4.21 -3.33 -9.27
N PHE A 86 4.52 -2.72 -10.43
CA PHE A 86 5.71 -1.89 -10.64
C PHE A 86 7.03 -2.61 -10.34
N GLU A 87 7.11 -3.89 -10.69
CA GLU A 87 8.22 -4.78 -10.31
C GLU A 87 9.58 -4.22 -10.71
N ASP A 88 9.72 -3.66 -11.92
CA ASP A 88 10.98 -3.08 -12.40
C ASP A 88 11.46 -1.93 -11.49
N CYS A 89 10.54 -1.06 -11.06
CA CYS A 89 10.87 0.05 -10.17
C CYS A 89 11.24 -0.45 -8.77
N VAL A 90 10.45 -1.40 -8.23
CA VAL A 90 10.75 -2.01 -6.93
C VAL A 90 12.08 -2.75 -6.96
N ALA A 91 12.35 -3.54 -8.00
CA ALA A 91 13.63 -4.24 -8.16
C ALA A 91 14.81 -3.28 -8.21
N LYS A 92 14.69 -2.21 -9.02
CA LYS A 92 15.72 -1.19 -9.17
C LYS A 92 16.05 -0.50 -7.85
N TYR A 93 15.03 0.01 -7.15
CA TYR A 93 15.26 0.82 -5.95
C TYR A 93 15.49 0.01 -4.69
N SER A 94 14.99 -1.24 -4.61
CA SER A 94 15.37 -2.24 -3.62
C SER A 94 16.88 -2.50 -3.67
N GLY A 95 17.41 -2.80 -4.86
CA GLY A 95 18.85 -3.02 -5.05
C GLY A 95 19.68 -1.77 -4.77
N LEU A 96 19.25 -0.60 -5.26
CA LEU A 96 19.99 0.66 -5.10
C LEU A 96 20.10 1.12 -3.64
N TYR A 97 19.06 0.90 -2.83
CA TYR A 97 19.02 1.38 -1.45
C TYR A 97 19.18 0.26 -0.40
N ALA A 98 19.41 -0.98 -0.84
CA ALA A 98 19.54 -2.16 0.01
C ALA A 98 18.34 -2.34 0.97
N VAL A 99 17.13 -2.30 0.41
CA VAL A 99 15.86 -2.52 1.11
C VAL A 99 15.21 -3.78 0.56
N ASP A 100 14.70 -4.66 1.41
CA ASP A 100 13.94 -5.83 0.98
C ASP A 100 12.71 -5.39 0.14
N ARG A 101 12.49 -6.04 -1.01
CA ARG A 101 11.34 -5.77 -1.90
C ARG A 101 10.02 -5.91 -1.17
N ASN A 102 9.91 -6.90 -0.29
CA ASN A 102 8.69 -7.16 0.47
C ASN A 102 8.34 -6.00 1.40
N ILE A 103 9.33 -5.30 1.96
CA ILE A 103 9.10 -4.10 2.77
C ILE A 103 8.56 -2.96 1.90
N ILE A 104 9.08 -2.78 0.69
CA ILE A 104 8.56 -1.75 -0.23
C ILE A 104 7.10 -2.06 -0.60
N TYR A 105 6.80 -3.31 -0.95
CA TYR A 105 5.42 -3.72 -1.26
C TYR A 105 4.48 -3.60 -0.06
N ALA A 106 4.94 -4.02 1.13
CA ALA A 106 4.15 -3.92 2.36
C ALA A 106 3.81 -2.47 2.68
N LEU A 107 4.79 -1.56 2.60
CA LEU A 107 4.56 -0.13 2.79
C LEU A 107 3.61 0.45 1.74
N ALA A 108 3.82 0.19 0.45
CA ALA A 108 2.93 0.68 -0.61
C ALA A 108 1.49 0.19 -0.45
N LYS A 109 1.31 -1.05 0.00
CA LYS A 109 0.00 -1.60 0.33
C LYS A 109 -0.63 -0.92 1.55
N ALA A 110 0.11 -0.78 2.65
CA ALA A 110 -0.38 -0.16 3.87
C ALA A 110 -0.74 1.31 3.65
N GLU A 111 0.10 2.06 2.93
CA GLU A 111 -0.04 3.50 2.70
C GLU A 111 -1.18 3.86 1.74
N SER A 112 -1.34 3.12 0.66
CA SER A 112 -2.25 3.52 -0.41
C SER A 112 -3.07 2.39 -1.04
N LEU A 113 -2.89 1.12 -0.62
CA LEU A 113 -3.36 -0.06 -1.34
C LEU A 113 -2.92 -0.04 -2.82
N PHE A 114 -1.72 0.44 -3.09
CA PHE A 114 -1.16 0.65 -4.45
C PHE A 114 -1.89 1.72 -5.29
N LYS A 115 -2.61 2.66 -4.68
CA LYS A 115 -3.26 3.77 -5.39
C LYS A 115 -2.25 4.87 -5.70
N GLN A 116 -1.87 5.00 -6.98
CA GLN A 116 -0.81 5.91 -7.45
C GLN A 116 -1.05 7.38 -7.11
N ASN A 117 -2.29 7.84 -7.25
CA ASN A 117 -2.70 9.23 -7.02
C ASN A 117 -3.42 9.42 -5.67
N ALA A 118 -3.06 8.62 -4.66
CA ALA A 118 -3.60 8.79 -3.33
C ALA A 118 -3.11 10.10 -2.71
N VAL A 119 -4.03 10.82 -2.04
CA VAL A 119 -3.71 12.00 -1.24
C VAL A 119 -4.44 11.87 0.08
N SER A 120 -3.72 11.91 1.19
CA SER A 120 -4.31 11.88 2.52
C SER A 120 -4.84 13.24 2.95
N SER A 121 -5.67 13.27 4.00
CA SER A 121 -6.15 14.53 4.60
C SER A 121 -5.02 15.41 5.15
N ALA A 122 -3.89 14.80 5.53
CA ALA A 122 -2.68 15.51 5.98
C ALA A 122 -1.78 15.97 4.83
N GLY A 123 -2.11 15.62 3.57
CA GLY A 123 -1.35 16.01 2.39
C GLY A 123 -0.22 15.05 2.00
N ALA A 124 -0.14 13.87 2.62
CA ALA A 124 0.74 12.80 2.13
C ALA A 124 0.30 12.35 0.74
N SER A 125 1.22 12.06 -0.17
CA SER A 125 0.90 11.87 -1.58
C SER A 125 1.60 10.66 -2.19
N GLY A 126 0.91 10.07 -3.18
CA GLY A 126 1.42 9.00 -4.04
C GLY A 126 1.34 7.61 -3.42
N LEU A 127 1.97 6.66 -4.12
CA LEU A 127 1.95 5.25 -3.78
C LEU A 127 2.50 4.97 -2.36
N MET A 128 3.57 5.67 -1.99
CA MET A 128 4.29 5.52 -0.73
C MET A 128 3.91 6.58 0.32
N GLN A 129 2.87 7.39 0.06
CA GLN A 129 2.30 8.39 0.97
C GLN A 129 3.34 9.27 1.69
N LEU A 130 4.27 9.83 0.94
CA LEU A 130 5.25 10.72 1.51
C LEU A 130 4.66 12.11 1.78
N MET A 131 4.94 12.65 2.96
CA MET A 131 4.65 14.06 3.25
C MET A 131 5.52 14.96 2.35
N PRO A 132 4.98 16.09 1.84
CA PRO A 132 5.72 16.99 0.94
C PRO A 132 7.07 17.46 1.51
N SER A 133 7.16 17.69 2.82
CA SER A 133 8.42 18.07 3.48
C SER A 133 9.46 16.95 3.45
N THR A 134 9.02 15.70 3.72
CA THR A 134 9.88 14.51 3.68
C THR A 134 10.38 14.26 2.26
N ALA A 135 9.46 14.26 1.28
CA ALA A 135 9.79 14.06 -0.12
C ALA A 135 10.81 15.10 -0.62
N ARG A 136 10.60 16.38 -0.29
CA ARG A 136 11.52 17.48 -0.66
C ARG A 136 12.92 17.28 -0.06
N GLY A 137 13.00 16.87 1.20
CA GLY A 137 14.28 16.60 1.85
C GLY A 137 15.06 15.48 1.18
N ILE A 138 14.34 14.38 0.84
CA ILE A 138 14.94 13.23 0.16
C ILE A 138 15.34 13.59 -1.28
N ALA A 139 14.46 14.25 -2.04
CA ALA A 139 14.70 14.66 -3.41
C ALA A 139 15.93 15.57 -3.50
N ARG A 140 16.07 16.53 -2.58
CA ARG A 140 17.26 17.39 -2.50
C ARG A 140 18.53 16.57 -2.27
N GLY A 141 18.49 15.59 -1.37
CA GLY A 141 19.63 14.69 -1.12
C GLY A 141 20.00 13.82 -2.33
N LEU A 142 19.03 13.52 -3.19
CA LEU A 142 19.21 12.79 -4.45
C LEU A 142 19.49 13.70 -5.66
N ARG A 143 19.49 15.02 -5.48
CA ARG A 143 19.62 16.03 -6.54
C ARG A 143 18.54 15.91 -7.63
N LEU A 144 17.32 15.59 -7.21
CA LEU A 144 16.14 15.58 -8.06
C LEU A 144 15.48 16.96 -7.96
N GLU A 145 15.51 17.71 -9.05
CA GLU A 145 14.94 19.07 -9.11
C GLU A 145 13.43 19.01 -9.30
N ASP A 146 12.99 18.15 -10.23
CA ASP A 146 11.57 17.88 -10.50
C ASP A 146 11.22 16.44 -10.13
N TYR A 147 10.12 16.27 -9.40
CA TYR A 147 9.59 14.95 -9.05
C TYR A 147 8.07 15.01 -8.89
N ASP A 148 7.41 13.94 -9.32
CA ASP A 148 5.97 13.75 -9.17
C ASP A 148 5.72 12.51 -8.29
N LEU A 149 5.13 12.71 -7.12
CA LEU A 149 4.79 11.61 -6.21
C LEU A 149 3.65 10.73 -6.74
N THR A 150 2.90 11.17 -7.74
CA THR A 150 1.86 10.37 -8.40
C THR A 150 2.45 9.44 -9.47
N ASP A 151 3.69 9.69 -9.92
CA ASP A 151 4.44 8.71 -10.71
C ASP A 151 4.91 7.56 -9.81
N PRO A 152 4.52 6.30 -10.11
CA PRO A 152 4.84 5.15 -9.24
C PRO A 152 6.33 4.96 -9.00
N CYS A 153 7.15 5.09 -10.03
CA CYS A 153 8.58 4.88 -9.90
C CYS A 153 9.26 5.94 -9.05
N THR A 154 8.85 7.18 -9.19
CA THR A 154 9.31 8.30 -8.35
C THR A 154 8.89 8.11 -6.90
N SER A 155 7.62 7.74 -6.66
CA SER A 155 7.11 7.47 -5.33
C SER A 155 7.88 6.32 -4.66
N ILE A 156 8.11 5.20 -5.38
CA ILE A 156 8.91 4.06 -4.91
C ILE A 156 10.36 4.49 -4.64
N GLN A 157 10.99 5.27 -5.53
CA GLN A 157 12.34 5.75 -5.34
C GLN A 157 12.51 6.52 -4.03
N LEU A 158 11.65 7.50 -3.81
CA LEU A 158 11.72 8.36 -2.63
C LEU A 158 11.33 7.59 -1.36
N GLY A 159 10.29 6.74 -1.42
CA GLY A 159 9.87 5.90 -0.30
C GLY A 159 10.92 4.86 0.09
N ALA A 160 11.51 4.17 -0.87
CA ALA A 160 12.60 3.22 -0.63
C ALA A 160 13.85 3.90 -0.04
N LYS A 161 14.17 5.11 -0.51
CA LYS A 161 15.25 5.91 0.08
C LYS A 161 14.94 6.29 1.52
N TYR A 162 13.69 6.67 1.82
CA TYR A 162 13.26 7.04 3.16
C TYR A 162 13.37 5.87 4.13
N ILE A 163 12.76 4.71 3.81
CA ILE A 163 12.83 3.53 4.68
C ILE A 163 14.27 3.01 4.83
N SER A 164 15.13 3.11 3.80
CA SER A 164 16.55 2.79 3.90
C SER A 164 17.27 3.66 4.95
N GLY A 165 16.92 4.95 5.02
CA GLY A 165 17.43 5.86 6.05
C GLY A 165 17.01 5.45 7.45
N LEU A 166 15.72 5.13 7.61
CA LEU A 166 15.17 4.66 8.89
C LEU A 166 15.77 3.32 9.33
N LEU A 167 15.95 2.37 8.41
CA LEU A 167 16.62 1.11 8.71
C LEU A 167 18.06 1.33 9.22
N LYS A 168 18.79 2.28 8.64
CA LYS A 168 20.13 2.64 9.14
C LYS A 168 20.07 3.26 10.53
N GLU A 169 19.14 4.21 10.75
CA GLU A 169 18.93 4.87 12.06
C GLU A 169 18.60 3.84 13.16
N PHE A 170 17.74 2.88 12.84
CA PHE A 170 17.31 1.83 13.77
C PHE A 170 18.15 0.54 13.70
N LYS A 171 19.37 0.60 13.13
CA LYS A 171 20.34 -0.51 13.10
C LYS A 171 19.78 -1.81 12.50
N GLY A 172 18.94 -1.71 11.48
CA GLY A 172 18.33 -2.84 10.78
C GLY A 172 17.07 -3.41 11.47
N ASN A 173 16.60 -2.81 12.55
CA ASN A 173 15.34 -3.24 13.17
C ASN A 173 14.14 -2.77 12.32
N TYR A 174 13.47 -3.73 11.69
CA TYR A 174 12.35 -3.48 10.78
C TYR A 174 11.13 -2.91 11.49
N GLN A 175 10.79 -3.40 12.68
CA GLN A 175 9.63 -2.94 13.43
C GLN A 175 9.76 -1.44 13.78
N TYR A 176 10.92 -1.04 14.29
CA TYR A 176 11.17 0.38 14.56
C TYR A 176 11.20 1.22 13.30
N ALA A 177 11.81 0.72 12.22
CA ALA A 177 11.90 1.47 10.97
C ALA A 177 10.53 1.67 10.31
N VAL A 178 9.69 0.64 10.27
CA VAL A 178 8.32 0.68 9.74
C VAL A 178 7.42 1.55 10.62
N ALA A 179 7.50 1.41 11.95
CA ALA A 179 6.81 2.32 12.87
C ALA A 179 7.23 3.79 12.68
N ALA A 180 8.52 4.03 12.43
CA ALA A 180 9.05 5.37 12.19
C ALA A 180 8.66 5.93 10.82
N TYR A 181 8.43 5.09 9.82
CA TYR A 181 7.91 5.51 8.53
C TYR A 181 6.55 6.19 8.68
N ASN A 182 5.65 5.59 9.46
CA ASN A 182 4.33 6.13 9.76
C ASN A 182 4.35 7.27 10.79
N ALA A 183 4.95 7.02 11.96
CA ALA A 183 4.87 7.93 13.13
C ALA A 183 6.01 8.96 13.23
N GLY A 184 7.06 8.80 12.43
CA GLY A 184 8.29 9.59 12.52
C GLY A 184 9.28 9.04 13.56
N ALA A 185 10.58 9.09 13.22
CA ALA A 185 11.67 8.56 14.05
C ALA A 185 11.72 9.15 15.47
N GLY A 186 11.39 10.44 15.63
CA GLY A 186 11.38 11.09 16.94
C GLY A 186 10.36 10.48 17.92
N ASN A 187 9.19 10.07 17.43
CA ASN A 187 8.19 9.38 18.26
C ASN A 187 8.66 7.98 18.63
N VAL A 188 9.16 7.22 17.66
CA VAL A 188 9.66 5.85 17.89
C VAL A 188 10.82 5.86 18.89
N ASN A 189 11.74 6.82 18.81
CA ASN A 189 12.82 6.93 19.79
C ASN A 189 12.29 7.17 21.22
N LYS A 190 11.27 8.03 21.40
CA LYS A 190 10.60 8.21 22.70
C LYS A 190 9.92 6.92 23.18
N TRP A 191 9.31 6.16 22.30
CA TRP A 191 8.66 4.89 22.66
C TRP A 191 9.67 3.82 23.02
N LYS A 192 10.79 3.73 22.30
CA LYS A 192 11.91 2.84 22.65
C LYS A 192 12.43 3.12 24.06
N ASP A 193 12.61 4.39 24.41
CA ASP A 193 13.07 4.77 25.76
C ASP A 193 12.03 4.40 26.84
N ARG A 194 10.74 4.56 26.52
CA ARG A 194 9.63 4.19 27.42
C ARG A 194 9.55 2.69 27.64
N TYR A 195 9.69 1.90 26.57
CA TYR A 195 9.49 0.45 26.56
C TYR A 195 10.82 -0.34 26.50
N LYS A 196 11.90 0.26 26.93
CA LYS A 196 13.27 -0.31 26.82
C LYS A 196 13.47 -1.66 27.51
N ASN A 197 12.62 -2.01 28.47
CA ASN A 197 12.67 -3.25 29.21
C ASN A 197 11.63 -4.29 28.74
N GLU A 198 10.83 -3.94 27.73
CA GLU A 198 9.78 -4.78 27.16
C GLU A 198 10.26 -5.43 25.87
N ASP A 199 9.63 -6.53 25.49
CA ASP A 199 9.92 -7.19 24.22
C ASP A 199 9.31 -6.43 23.01
N MET A 200 9.59 -6.92 21.82
CA MET A 200 9.14 -6.27 20.60
C MET A 200 7.63 -6.44 20.36
N ASP A 201 7.04 -7.51 20.87
CA ASP A 201 5.59 -7.74 20.76
C ASP A 201 4.86 -6.70 21.61
N TYR A 202 5.35 -6.44 22.83
CA TYR A 202 4.85 -5.35 23.68
C TYR A 202 4.96 -3.99 23.00
N PHE A 203 6.12 -3.67 22.38
CA PHE A 203 6.29 -2.44 21.61
C PHE A 203 5.23 -2.31 20.52
N THR A 204 4.98 -3.38 19.76
CA THR A 204 4.02 -3.39 18.65
C THR A 204 2.59 -3.20 19.13
N GLU A 205 2.19 -3.89 20.21
CA GLU A 205 0.83 -3.82 20.76
C GLU A 205 0.52 -2.48 21.44
N PHE A 206 1.48 -1.90 22.16
CA PHE A 206 1.26 -0.74 23.02
C PHE A 206 1.81 0.58 22.45
N THR A 207 2.25 0.59 21.19
CA THR A 207 2.59 1.83 20.50
C THR A 207 1.40 2.81 20.54
N PRO A 208 1.60 4.08 20.95
CA PRO A 208 0.50 5.02 21.21
C PRO A 208 -0.37 5.36 20.00
N PHE A 209 0.19 5.31 18.79
CA PHE A 209 -0.57 5.59 17.58
C PHE A 209 -1.22 4.30 17.05
N ILE A 210 -2.56 4.27 17.09
CA ILE A 210 -3.34 3.10 16.64
C ILE A 210 -2.99 2.71 15.20
N GLU A 211 -2.85 3.69 14.30
CA GLU A 211 -2.47 3.46 12.92
C GLU A 211 -1.14 2.71 12.80
N THR A 212 -0.14 3.09 13.59
CA THR A 212 1.20 2.46 13.58
C THR A 212 1.19 0.99 14.01
N ARG A 213 0.19 0.55 14.78
CA ARG A 213 0.03 -0.87 15.18
C ARG A 213 -0.36 -1.79 14.04
N TYR A 214 -0.89 -1.24 12.94
CA TYR A 214 -1.34 -2.00 11.78
C TYR A 214 -0.30 -2.03 10.63
N TYR A 215 0.87 -1.42 10.85
CA TYR A 215 2.02 -1.48 9.96
C TYR A 215 2.93 -2.66 10.34
#